data_f9b4f170827d8ed0ca02c2388a90b702
#
_entry.id   f9b4f170827d8ed0ca02c2388a90b702
#
_cell.length_a   1.000
_cell.length_b   1.000
_cell.length_c   1.000
_cell.angle_alpha   90.00
_cell.angle_beta   90.00
_cell.angle_gamma   90.00
#
_symmetry.space_group_name_H-M   'P 1'
#
loop_
_entity.id
_entity.type
_entity.pdbx_description
1 polymer ?
#
loop_
_entity_poly.entity_id
_entity_poly.type
_entity_poly.pdbx_seq_one_letter_code
_entity_poly.pdbx_strand_id
1 'polypeptide(L)'
;MELRTRFLPKLLNSEVDEYLKSNDNIIVPVGTVEMHGGLPLDSETVISEAFALKMAEACDGLVLTGLPYFYAGATASGRGTVQVSVRQGIDYLSAIAHSLLRQGFKRQVYISFHGPAHMTCSPMVRDFFDETGVPILYIDLS
;
A
#
# COMPACT_ATOMS: atom_id res chain seq x y z
N MET A 1 15.17 5.86 -14.03
CA MET A 1 16.00 4.65 -13.89
C MET A 1 15.37 3.50 -14.65
N GLU A 2 16.15 2.77 -15.37
CA GLU A 2 15.68 1.55 -16.02
C GLU A 2 15.72 0.40 -15.03
N LEU A 3 14.55 -0.20 -14.77
CA LEU A 3 14.40 -1.29 -13.81
C LEU A 3 13.83 -2.52 -14.55
N ARG A 4 14.29 -3.70 -14.16
CA ARG A 4 13.75 -4.97 -14.66
C ARG A 4 12.27 -5.12 -14.31
N THR A 5 11.87 -4.62 -13.14
CA THR A 5 10.50 -4.55 -12.65
C THR A 5 10.39 -3.40 -11.63
N ARG A 6 9.18 -2.84 -11.46
CA ARG A 6 8.93 -1.85 -10.41
C ARG A 6 8.35 -2.47 -9.14
N PHE A 7 8.02 -3.76 -9.15
CA PHE A 7 7.52 -4.45 -7.97
C PHE A 7 8.68 -4.84 -7.05
N LEU A 8 8.72 -4.20 -5.87
CA LEU A 8 9.77 -4.43 -4.88
C LEU A 8 10.00 -5.92 -4.57
N PRO A 9 8.95 -6.73 -4.34
CA PRO A 9 9.14 -8.13 -3.99
C PRO A 9 9.79 -8.97 -5.09
N LYS A 10 9.84 -8.48 -6.30
CA LYS A 10 10.40 -9.17 -7.47
C LYS A 10 11.82 -8.71 -7.81
N LEU A 11 12.34 -7.74 -7.08
CA LEU A 11 13.71 -7.25 -7.22
C LEU A 11 14.68 -8.10 -6.39
N LEU A 12 15.92 -8.09 -6.80
CA LEU A 12 17.01 -8.60 -5.99
C LEU A 12 17.45 -7.53 -4.97
N ASN A 13 18.01 -7.95 -3.86
CA ASN A 13 18.54 -7.03 -2.84
C ASN A 13 19.49 -5.99 -3.45
N SER A 14 20.39 -6.42 -4.34
CA SER A 14 21.33 -5.53 -5.02
C SER A 14 20.64 -4.49 -5.90
N GLU A 15 19.51 -4.84 -6.50
CA GLU A 15 18.73 -3.90 -7.33
C GLU A 15 18.08 -2.83 -6.44
N VAL A 16 17.63 -3.20 -5.25
CA VAL A 16 17.06 -2.24 -4.28
C VAL A 16 18.16 -1.30 -3.77
N ASP A 17 19.34 -1.84 -3.44
CA ASP A 17 20.48 -1.01 -3.04
C ASP A 17 20.84 0.03 -4.11
N GLU A 18 20.85 -0.39 -5.37
CA GLU A 18 21.14 0.53 -6.48
C GLU A 18 20.04 1.60 -6.62
N TYR A 19 18.77 1.21 -6.53
CA TYR A 19 17.67 2.15 -6.61
C TYR A 19 17.75 3.21 -5.52
N LEU A 20 18.04 2.82 -4.29
CA LEU A 20 18.08 3.72 -3.14
C LEU A 20 19.26 4.71 -3.16
N LYS A 21 20.25 4.53 -4.03
CA LYS A 21 21.32 5.51 -4.21
C LYS A 21 20.84 6.81 -4.82
N SER A 22 19.76 6.78 -5.62
CA SER A 22 19.28 7.95 -6.36
C SER A 22 17.79 8.23 -6.18
N ASN A 23 17.04 7.36 -5.51
CA ASN A 23 15.60 7.54 -5.32
C ASN A 23 15.15 6.90 -4.01
N ASP A 24 13.99 7.31 -3.49
CA ASP A 24 13.43 6.81 -2.24
C ASP A 24 11.91 6.70 -2.28
N ASN A 25 11.32 6.64 -3.49
CA ASN A 25 9.88 6.57 -3.67
C ASN A 25 9.37 5.14 -3.60
N ILE A 26 8.35 4.90 -2.81
CA ILE A 26 7.62 3.64 -2.82
C ILE A 26 6.12 3.88 -2.71
N ILE A 27 5.35 3.14 -3.48
CA ILE A 27 3.90 3.22 -3.50
C ILE A 27 3.35 1.91 -2.96
N VAL A 28 2.47 2.02 -1.98
CA VAL A 28 1.88 0.88 -1.28
C VAL A 28 0.39 0.83 -1.62
N PRO A 29 -0.04 -0.08 -2.49
CA PRO A 29 -1.46 -0.25 -2.79
C PRO A 29 -2.16 -1.02 -1.66
N VAL A 30 -3.22 -0.43 -1.13
CA VAL A 30 -4.02 -1.01 -0.05
C VAL A 30 -5.35 -1.45 -0.63
N GLY A 31 -5.65 -2.72 -0.53
CA GLY A 31 -6.85 -3.32 -1.10
C GLY A 31 -7.73 -4.01 -0.07
N THR A 32 -8.45 -5.00 -0.55
CA THR A 32 -9.31 -5.84 0.27
C THR A 32 -9.65 -7.12 -0.49
N VAL A 33 -10.06 -8.14 0.23
CA VAL A 33 -10.71 -9.32 -0.32
C VAL A 33 -12.12 -9.33 0.24
N GLU A 34 -13.08 -8.87 -0.57
CA GLU A 34 -14.47 -8.74 -0.12
C GLU A 34 -15.46 -8.98 -1.24
N MET A 35 -16.67 -9.31 -0.88
CA MET A 35 -17.73 -9.53 -1.85
C MET A 35 -18.03 -8.26 -2.65
N HIS A 36 -18.17 -8.42 -3.98
CA HIS A 36 -18.45 -7.35 -4.93
C HIS A 36 -19.50 -7.79 -5.98
N GLY A 37 -20.49 -8.55 -5.57
CA GLY A 37 -21.50 -9.05 -6.49
C GLY A 37 -20.89 -9.89 -7.62
N GLY A 38 -20.97 -9.42 -8.84
CA GLY A 38 -20.46 -10.13 -10.02
C GLY A 38 -18.96 -9.97 -10.29
N LEU A 39 -18.24 -9.28 -9.44
CA LEU A 39 -16.78 -9.06 -9.62
C LEU A 39 -15.98 -9.98 -8.70
N PRO A 40 -14.73 -10.31 -9.07
CA PRO A 40 -13.84 -11.05 -8.18
C PRO A 40 -13.63 -10.35 -6.84
N LEU A 41 -13.38 -11.15 -5.82
CA LEU A 41 -13.23 -10.66 -4.45
C LEU A 41 -12.05 -9.70 -4.26
N ASP A 42 -11.00 -9.82 -5.09
CA ASP A 42 -9.80 -8.98 -5.01
C ASP A 42 -9.84 -7.75 -5.93
N SER A 43 -11.00 -7.39 -6.45
CA SER A 43 -11.13 -6.32 -7.45
C SER A 43 -10.49 -5.01 -6.99
N GLU A 44 -10.72 -4.59 -5.75
CA GLU A 44 -10.16 -3.34 -5.25
C GLU A 44 -8.66 -3.42 -5.03
N THR A 45 -8.13 -4.59 -4.69
CA THR A 45 -6.68 -4.81 -4.60
C THR A 45 -6.02 -4.70 -5.96
N VAL A 46 -6.59 -5.34 -6.98
CA VAL A 46 -6.07 -5.32 -8.36
C VAL A 46 -6.10 -3.90 -8.92
N ILE A 47 -7.18 -3.18 -8.72
CA ILE A 47 -7.31 -1.79 -9.19
C ILE A 47 -6.29 -0.89 -8.49
N SER A 48 -6.16 -1.00 -7.17
CA SER A 48 -5.19 -0.21 -6.41
C SER A 48 -3.77 -0.46 -6.87
N GLU A 49 -3.42 -1.72 -7.13
CA GLU A 49 -2.09 -2.09 -7.62
C GLU A 49 -1.84 -1.54 -9.03
N ALA A 50 -2.84 -1.58 -9.91
CA ALA A 50 -2.71 -1.04 -11.27
C ALA A 50 -2.47 0.47 -11.25
N PHE A 51 -3.18 1.22 -10.42
CA PHE A 51 -2.94 2.65 -10.23
C PHE A 51 -1.55 2.92 -9.66
N ALA A 52 -1.14 2.14 -8.66
CA ALA A 52 0.19 2.26 -8.05
C ALA A 52 1.29 2.07 -9.09
N LEU A 53 1.15 1.07 -9.98
CA LEU A 53 2.11 0.82 -11.04
C LEU A 53 2.21 2.00 -12.01
N LYS A 54 1.07 2.56 -12.42
CA LYS A 54 1.06 3.74 -13.30
C LYS A 54 1.71 4.96 -12.63
N MET A 55 1.45 5.17 -11.35
CA MET A 55 2.15 6.22 -10.60
C MET A 55 3.65 5.98 -10.55
N ALA A 56 4.06 4.75 -10.25
CA ALA A 56 5.48 4.40 -10.17
C ALA A 56 6.19 4.63 -11.50
N GLU A 57 5.56 4.28 -12.60
CA GLU A 57 6.10 4.55 -13.94
C GLU A 57 6.30 6.06 -14.19
N ALA A 58 5.37 6.89 -13.69
CA ALA A 58 5.40 8.33 -13.90
C ALA A 58 6.42 9.05 -13.01
N CYS A 59 6.70 8.54 -11.81
CA CYS A 59 7.57 9.20 -10.82
C CYS A 59 8.87 8.44 -10.53
N ASP A 60 9.22 7.44 -11.33
CA ASP A 60 10.36 6.56 -11.13
C ASP A 60 10.34 5.90 -9.74
N GLY A 61 9.15 5.45 -9.32
CA GLY A 61 8.95 4.80 -8.04
C GLY A 61 9.01 3.28 -8.10
N LEU A 62 8.98 2.66 -6.94
CA LEU A 62 8.72 1.23 -6.77
C LEU A 62 7.31 1.02 -6.24
N VAL A 63 6.78 -0.17 -6.44
CA VAL A 63 5.49 -0.61 -5.88
C VAL A 63 5.76 -1.75 -4.92
N LEU A 64 5.21 -1.67 -3.70
CA LEU A 64 5.39 -2.76 -2.74
C LEU A 64 4.71 -4.04 -3.23
N THR A 65 3.46 -4.01 -3.46
CA THR A 65 2.53 -5.01 -4.03
C THR A 65 1.15 -4.71 -3.47
N GLY A 66 0.09 -5.26 -4.06
CA GLY A 66 -1.25 -5.12 -3.50
C GLY A 66 -1.38 -5.83 -2.16
N LEU A 67 -1.77 -5.10 -1.13
CA LEU A 67 -2.00 -5.65 0.21
C LEU A 67 -3.49 -5.93 0.38
N PRO A 68 -3.92 -7.21 0.52
CA PRO A 68 -5.33 -7.54 0.29
C PRO A 68 -6.23 -7.61 1.52
N TYR A 69 -5.69 -7.72 2.74
CA TYR A 69 -6.52 -8.06 3.90
C TYR A 69 -6.65 -6.91 4.88
N PHE A 70 -7.72 -6.13 4.70
CA PHE A 70 -8.04 -4.99 5.54
C PHE A 70 -9.51 -5.00 5.94
N TYR A 71 -9.91 -4.07 6.77
CA TYR A 71 -11.26 -3.94 7.25
C TYR A 71 -12.22 -3.62 6.08
N ALA A 72 -13.23 -4.45 5.91
CA ALA A 72 -14.21 -4.33 4.83
C ALA A 72 -15.55 -3.73 5.28
N GLY A 73 -15.89 -3.88 6.55
CA GLY A 73 -17.11 -3.32 7.11
C GLY A 73 -18.32 -4.23 6.94
N ALA A 74 -19.42 -3.69 6.45
CA ALA A 74 -20.69 -4.43 6.33
C ALA A 74 -20.60 -5.67 5.43
N THR A 75 -19.69 -5.66 4.46
CA THR A 75 -19.49 -6.81 3.55
C THR A 75 -18.82 -8.00 4.24
N ALA A 76 -18.38 -7.85 5.48
CA ALA A 76 -17.79 -8.93 6.25
C ALA A 76 -18.72 -10.15 6.39
N SER A 77 -20.03 -9.94 6.28
CA SER A 77 -21.02 -11.03 6.31
C SER A 77 -21.03 -11.85 5.03
N GLY A 78 -20.45 -11.37 3.95
CA GLY A 78 -20.42 -12.07 2.66
C GLY A 78 -19.39 -13.18 2.63
N ARG A 79 -19.75 -14.31 1.98
CA ARG A 79 -18.80 -15.41 1.80
C ARG A 79 -17.65 -14.99 0.90
N GLY A 80 -16.45 -15.33 1.31
CA GLY A 80 -15.22 -14.95 0.61
C GLY A 80 -14.61 -13.67 1.11
N THR A 81 -15.33 -12.83 1.83
CA THR A 81 -14.75 -11.65 2.47
C THR A 81 -13.83 -12.10 3.60
N VAL A 82 -12.55 -11.69 3.53
CA VAL A 82 -11.55 -11.95 4.56
C VAL A 82 -11.00 -10.63 5.03
N GLN A 83 -11.30 -10.27 6.26
CA GLN A 83 -10.87 -8.99 6.81
C GLN A 83 -10.09 -9.15 8.11
N VAL A 84 -9.38 -8.09 8.46
CA VAL A 84 -8.85 -7.87 9.80
C VAL A 84 -9.57 -6.67 10.42
N SER A 85 -9.42 -6.47 11.72
CA SER A 85 -9.99 -5.28 12.36
C SER A 85 -9.30 -4.00 11.89
N VAL A 86 -9.95 -2.86 12.11
CA VAL A 86 -9.33 -1.55 11.83
C VAL A 86 -8.00 -1.43 12.58
N ARG A 87 -7.97 -1.77 13.87
CA ARG A 87 -6.74 -1.68 14.68
C ARG A 87 -5.63 -2.58 14.17
N GLN A 88 -5.95 -3.82 13.80
CA GLN A 88 -4.96 -4.74 13.25
C GLN A 88 -4.37 -4.21 11.94
N GLY A 89 -5.22 -3.62 11.11
CA GLY A 89 -4.77 -3.00 9.85
C GLY A 89 -3.86 -1.80 10.08
N ILE A 90 -4.18 -0.94 11.05
CA ILE A 90 -3.34 0.20 11.44
C ILE A 90 -1.97 -0.29 11.89
N ASP A 91 -1.93 -1.26 12.79
CA ASP A 91 -0.67 -1.81 13.31
C ASP A 91 0.17 -2.45 12.20
N TYR A 92 -0.47 -3.19 11.32
CA TYR A 92 0.19 -3.84 10.18
C TYR A 92 0.82 -2.83 9.23
N LEU A 93 0.05 -1.81 8.80
CA LEU A 93 0.57 -0.77 7.91
C LEU A 93 1.66 0.06 8.58
N SER A 94 1.52 0.36 9.87
CA SER A 94 2.54 1.06 10.63
C SER A 94 3.86 0.28 10.64
N ALA A 95 3.80 -1.03 10.87
CA ALA A 95 4.99 -1.88 10.84
C ALA A 95 5.66 -1.87 9.48
N ILE A 96 4.88 -1.93 8.40
CA ILE A 96 5.39 -1.83 7.02
C ILE A 96 6.06 -0.46 6.79
N ALA A 97 5.39 0.62 7.18
CA ALA A 97 5.90 1.98 6.97
C ALA A 97 7.23 2.20 7.69
N HIS A 98 7.35 1.73 8.94
CA HIS A 98 8.59 1.81 9.70
C HIS A 98 9.70 0.95 9.07
N SER A 99 9.37 -0.24 8.59
CA SER A 99 10.33 -1.12 7.92
C SER A 99 10.87 -0.47 6.65
N LEU A 100 10.02 0.15 5.86
CA LEU A 100 10.42 0.87 4.65
C LEU A 100 11.28 2.09 4.97
N LEU A 101 10.91 2.85 5.98
CA LEU A 101 11.68 4.03 6.40
C LEU A 101 13.10 3.65 6.84
N ARG A 102 13.23 2.56 7.62
CA ARG A 102 14.56 2.09 8.06
C ARG A 102 15.49 1.77 6.90
N GLN A 103 14.93 1.36 5.76
CA GLN A 103 15.72 1.03 4.57
C GLN A 103 16.09 2.26 3.74
N GLY A 104 15.44 3.40 3.96
CA GLY A 104 15.69 4.62 3.21
C GLY A 104 14.56 5.04 2.28
N PHE A 105 13.42 4.36 2.29
CA PHE A 105 12.23 4.78 1.55
C PHE A 105 11.53 5.90 2.33
N LYS A 106 11.92 7.13 2.06
CA LYS A 106 11.42 8.30 2.79
C LYS A 106 10.15 8.87 2.19
N ARG A 107 9.94 8.70 0.87
CA ARG A 107 8.75 9.17 0.18
C ARG A 107 7.83 7.99 -0.06
N GLN A 108 6.93 7.77 0.88
CA GLN A 108 5.95 6.69 0.83
C GLN A 108 4.58 7.25 0.43
N VAL A 109 3.91 6.57 -0.49
CA VAL A 109 2.56 6.89 -0.93
C VAL A 109 1.69 5.65 -0.74
N TYR A 110 0.61 5.78 0.01
CA TYR A 110 -0.38 4.72 0.20
C TYR A 110 -1.60 5.08 -0.64
N ILE A 111 -2.04 4.15 -1.47
CA ILE A 111 -3.13 4.39 -2.42
C ILE A 111 -4.15 3.26 -2.35
N SER A 112 -5.45 3.60 -2.37
CA SER A 112 -6.49 2.60 -2.25
C SER A 112 -7.73 2.97 -3.05
N PHE A 113 -8.30 1.98 -3.73
CA PHE A 113 -9.63 2.06 -4.32
C PHE A 113 -10.71 1.55 -3.35
N HIS A 114 -10.31 1.06 -2.16
CA HIS A 114 -11.20 0.55 -1.13
C HIS A 114 -11.66 1.71 -0.23
N GLY A 115 -12.95 2.07 -0.24
CA GLY A 115 -13.47 3.19 0.53
C GLY A 115 -13.11 3.14 2.01
N PRO A 116 -13.39 2.04 2.73
CA PRO A 116 -13.05 1.92 4.16
C PRO A 116 -11.57 1.96 4.49
N ALA A 117 -10.67 1.94 3.51
CA ALA A 117 -9.23 2.03 3.76
C ALA A 117 -8.83 3.32 4.50
N HIS A 118 -9.60 4.39 4.37
CA HIS A 118 -9.32 5.63 5.11
C HIS A 118 -9.32 5.43 6.63
N MET A 119 -10.09 4.47 7.12
CA MET A 119 -10.18 4.16 8.56
C MET A 119 -8.90 3.54 9.09
N THR A 120 -8.09 2.98 8.22
CA THR A 120 -6.80 2.34 8.54
C THR A 120 -5.64 3.24 8.15
N CYS A 121 -5.62 3.74 6.92
CA CYS A 121 -4.52 4.53 6.38
C CYS A 121 -4.43 5.91 7.03
N SER A 122 -5.56 6.58 7.23
CA SER A 122 -5.54 7.95 7.73
C SER A 122 -4.97 8.06 9.16
N PRO A 123 -5.39 7.22 10.14
CA PRO A 123 -4.76 7.22 11.44
C PRO A 123 -3.28 6.81 11.40
N MET A 124 -2.95 5.79 10.59
CA MET A 124 -1.57 5.33 10.46
C MET A 124 -0.65 6.44 9.98
N VAL A 125 -1.06 7.19 8.97
CA VAL A 125 -0.26 8.30 8.40
C VAL A 125 -0.01 9.38 9.45
N ARG A 126 -1.00 9.70 10.28
CA ARG A 126 -0.87 10.72 11.33
C ARG A 126 0.05 10.26 12.45
N ASP A 127 -0.14 9.05 12.94
CA ASP A 127 0.70 8.48 13.99
C ASP A 127 2.15 8.35 13.53
N PHE A 128 2.34 7.92 12.29
CA PHE A 128 3.68 7.79 11.70
C PHE A 128 4.40 9.14 11.65
N PHE A 129 3.70 10.20 11.24
CA PHE A 129 4.28 11.55 11.23
C PHE A 129 4.63 12.03 12.64
N ASP A 130 3.76 11.80 13.61
CA ASP A 130 4.02 12.17 15.00
C ASP A 130 5.24 11.44 15.56
N GLU A 131 5.43 10.18 15.19
CA GLU A 131 6.54 9.37 15.68
C GLU A 131 7.87 9.66 14.97
N THR A 132 7.84 9.99 13.69
CA THR A 132 9.06 10.04 12.85
C THR A 132 9.36 11.42 12.28
N GLY A 133 8.37 12.32 12.19
CA GLY A 133 8.50 13.58 11.49
C GLY A 133 8.51 13.45 9.96
N VAL A 134 8.32 12.25 9.42
CA VAL A 134 8.31 11.99 7.98
C VAL A 134 6.87 11.87 7.49
N PRO A 135 6.45 12.72 6.53
CA PRO A 135 5.08 12.65 6.00
C PRO A 135 4.90 11.45 5.07
N ILE A 136 3.70 10.89 5.11
CA ILE A 136 3.21 9.89 4.16
C ILE A 136 2.00 10.48 3.45
N LEU A 137 1.94 10.32 2.13
CA LEU A 137 0.76 10.70 1.36
C LEU A 137 -0.20 9.52 1.28
N TYR A 138 -1.46 9.75 1.64
CA TYR A 138 -2.53 8.78 1.41
C TYR A 138 -3.47 9.31 0.32
N ILE A 139 -3.70 8.50 -0.72
CA ILE A 139 -4.58 8.83 -1.83
C ILE A 139 -5.77 7.87 -1.81
N ASP A 140 -6.96 8.43 -1.62
CA ASP A 140 -8.23 7.71 -1.69
C ASP A 140 -8.78 7.83 -3.11
N LEU A 141 -8.88 6.71 -3.81
CA LEU A 141 -9.39 6.63 -5.19
C LEU A 141 -10.90 6.35 -5.23
N SER A 142 -11.52 6.06 -4.09
CA SER A 142 -12.94 5.69 -4.04
C SER A 142 -13.89 6.86 -4.25
#